data_eb31add9aab57e76cbba6e122edc8fab
#
_entry.id   eb31add9aab57e76cbba6e122edc8fab
#
_cell.length_a   1.000
_cell.length_b   1.000
_cell.length_c   1.000
_cell.angle_alpha   90.00
_cell.angle_beta   90.00
_cell.angle_gamma   90.00
#
_symmetry.space_group_name_H-M   'P 1'
#
loop_
_entity.id
_entity.type
_entity.pdbx_description
1 polymer ?
#
loop_
_entity_poly.entity_id
_entity_poly.type
_entity_poly.pdbx_seq_one_letter_code
_entity_poly.pdbx_strand_id
1 'polypeptide(L)'
;MIKLLILDIDGVMTDGTKLYGLDGLTIGKRYCDRDFTSIKQFKSAGVHVCFLSGDNKVNEEMAKNRKTDFYYSRGKEKLDFLPEFEKIYNCFIDEMAYVGDDIFDIPIMKKVGYSYCPSDVPQVVKDASSWVLSRKCGDNVVADLYEKLVEQELVNYATLEDIKKLDKLELF
;
A
#
# COMPACT_ATOMS: atom_id res chain seq x y z
N MET A 1 -4.33 -14.37 -9.83
CA MET A 1 -5.14 -13.56 -8.87
C MET A 1 -4.24 -13.08 -7.75
N ILE A 2 -4.31 -11.80 -7.40
CA ILE A 2 -3.57 -11.23 -6.28
C ILE A 2 -4.23 -11.63 -4.96
N LYS A 3 -3.44 -12.09 -4.00
CA LYS A 3 -3.91 -12.45 -2.65
C LYS A 3 -3.45 -11.47 -1.58
N LEU A 4 -2.31 -10.81 -1.77
CA LEU A 4 -1.77 -9.82 -0.84
C LEU A 4 -1.37 -8.55 -1.59
N LEU A 5 -1.86 -7.41 -1.12
CA LEU A 5 -1.42 -6.08 -1.51
C LEU A 5 -0.57 -5.48 -0.39
N ILE A 6 0.68 -5.18 -0.69
CA ILE A 6 1.64 -4.55 0.21
C ILE A 6 1.83 -3.10 -0.25
N LEU A 7 1.55 -2.15 0.62
CA LEU A 7 1.62 -0.72 0.32
C LEU A 7 2.73 -0.06 1.15
N ASP A 8 3.65 0.65 0.50
CA ASP A 8 4.37 1.70 1.21
C ASP A 8 3.40 2.82 1.59
N ILE A 9 3.78 3.69 2.50
CA ILE A 9 2.93 4.77 2.98
C ILE A 9 3.42 6.12 2.46
N ASP A 10 4.67 6.47 2.78
CA ASP A 10 5.22 7.78 2.41
C ASP A 10 5.57 7.81 0.93
N GLY A 11 4.90 8.65 0.15
CA GLY A 11 5.03 8.69 -1.31
C GLY A 11 4.08 7.77 -2.08
N VAL A 12 3.29 6.92 -1.38
CA VAL A 12 2.23 6.11 -1.98
C VAL A 12 0.87 6.57 -1.45
N MET A 13 0.61 6.38 -0.15
CA MET A 13 -0.61 6.82 0.52
C MET A 13 -0.60 8.33 0.82
N THR A 14 0.58 8.93 0.85
CA THR A 14 0.82 10.37 1.04
C THR A 14 1.64 10.91 -0.12
N ASP A 15 1.72 12.23 -0.25
CA ASP A 15 2.60 12.91 -1.21
C ASP A 15 4.08 12.93 -0.78
N GLY A 16 4.45 12.20 0.28
CA GLY A 16 5.79 12.17 0.84
C GLY A 16 6.12 13.35 1.76
N THR A 17 5.23 14.35 1.88
CA THR A 17 5.47 15.49 2.79
C THR A 17 5.10 15.16 4.23
N LYS A 18 5.83 15.77 5.16
CA LYS A 18 5.65 15.57 6.60
C LYS A 18 5.56 16.92 7.29
N LEU A 19 4.66 17.01 8.28
CA LEU A 19 4.59 18.12 9.20
C LEU A 19 5.38 17.78 10.47
N TYR A 20 6.41 18.59 10.78
CA TYR A 20 7.27 18.38 11.94
C TYR A 20 6.89 19.31 13.11
N GLY A 21 6.92 18.77 14.32
CA GLY A 21 6.87 19.54 15.55
C GLY A 21 8.19 20.23 15.89
N LEU A 22 8.18 21.05 16.94
CA LEU A 22 9.38 21.75 17.44
C LEU A 22 10.47 20.78 17.98
N ASP A 23 10.07 19.57 18.33
CA ASP A 23 10.95 18.48 18.75
C ASP A 23 11.59 17.72 17.57
N GLY A 24 11.31 18.13 16.33
CA GLY A 24 11.79 17.48 15.11
C GLY A 24 11.09 16.15 14.78
N LEU A 25 10.02 15.79 15.48
CA LEU A 25 9.23 14.59 15.19
C LEU A 25 8.06 14.91 14.26
N THR A 26 7.69 13.93 13.44
CA THR A 26 6.51 14.02 12.58
C THR A 26 5.23 14.06 13.42
N ILE A 27 4.44 15.12 13.27
CA ILE A 27 3.17 15.32 13.97
C ILE A 27 1.94 15.12 13.08
N GLY A 28 2.12 15.07 11.76
CA GLY A 28 1.02 14.87 10.83
C GLY A 28 1.47 14.56 9.40
N LYS A 29 0.56 13.91 8.68
CA LYS A 29 0.66 13.61 7.24
C LYS A 29 -0.72 13.79 6.62
N ARG A 30 -0.77 13.96 5.31
CA ARG A 30 -2.03 14.01 4.55
C ARG A 30 -2.25 12.72 3.80
N TYR A 31 -3.46 12.18 3.93
CA TYR A 31 -3.90 10.97 3.23
C TYR A 31 -5.09 11.28 2.33
N CYS A 32 -5.22 10.54 1.24
CA CYS A 32 -6.40 10.58 0.40
C CYS A 32 -7.45 9.58 0.90
N ASP A 33 -8.64 10.07 1.26
CA ASP A 33 -9.69 9.21 1.83
C ASP A 33 -10.22 8.16 0.83
N ARG A 34 -10.18 8.45 -0.48
CA ARG A 34 -10.54 7.47 -1.52
C ARG A 34 -9.62 6.25 -1.53
N ASP A 35 -8.36 6.41 -1.19
CA ASP A 35 -7.43 5.28 -1.09
C ASP A 35 -7.84 4.32 0.03
N PHE A 36 -8.34 4.83 1.16
CA PHE A 36 -8.90 3.99 2.22
C PHE A 36 -10.19 3.29 1.79
N THR A 37 -11.04 3.93 0.99
CA THR A 37 -12.19 3.27 0.38
C THR A 37 -11.73 2.12 -0.50
N SER A 38 -10.69 2.32 -1.31
CA SER A 38 -10.15 1.26 -2.18
C SER A 38 -9.47 0.13 -1.42
N ILE A 39 -8.83 0.42 -0.28
CA ILE A 39 -8.35 -0.62 0.65
C ILE A 39 -9.52 -1.51 1.12
N LYS A 40 -10.68 -0.92 1.44
CA LYS A 40 -11.90 -1.70 1.78
C LYS A 40 -12.40 -2.51 0.58
N GLN A 41 -12.32 -1.98 -0.64
CA GLN A 41 -12.65 -2.71 -1.86
C GLN A 41 -11.74 -3.94 -2.04
N PHE A 42 -10.43 -3.80 -1.90
CA PHE A 42 -9.48 -4.92 -1.94
C PHE A 42 -9.82 -5.99 -0.90
N LYS A 43 -10.02 -5.59 0.35
CA LYS A 43 -10.37 -6.52 1.43
C LYS A 43 -11.69 -7.24 1.18
N SER A 44 -12.71 -6.52 0.68
CA SER A 44 -14.01 -7.09 0.32
C SER A 44 -13.92 -8.06 -0.85
N ALA A 45 -12.95 -7.86 -1.75
CA ALA A 45 -12.64 -8.75 -2.86
C ALA A 45 -11.81 -9.99 -2.46
N GLY A 46 -11.50 -10.14 -1.17
CA GLY A 46 -10.73 -11.27 -0.64
C GLY A 46 -9.21 -11.09 -0.71
N VAL A 47 -8.72 -9.87 -0.99
CA VAL A 47 -7.30 -9.54 -0.99
C VAL A 47 -6.89 -9.05 0.40
N HIS A 48 -5.86 -9.65 0.98
CA HIS A 48 -5.22 -9.11 2.18
C HIS A 48 -4.50 -7.81 1.84
N VAL A 49 -4.54 -6.84 2.75
CA VAL A 49 -3.82 -5.57 2.58
C VAL A 49 -2.99 -5.30 3.83
N CYS A 50 -1.72 -4.96 3.64
CA CYS A 50 -0.85 -4.52 4.71
C CYS A 50 -0.01 -3.30 4.30
N PHE A 51 0.42 -2.53 5.29
CA PHE A 51 1.38 -1.46 5.12
C PHE A 51 2.78 -1.92 5.53
N LEU A 52 3.79 -1.52 4.75
CA LEU A 52 5.20 -1.80 5.03
C LEU A 52 5.99 -0.51 4.87
N SER A 53 6.34 0.13 5.99
CA SER A 53 6.95 1.46 5.99
C SER A 53 8.15 1.57 6.92
N GLY A 54 9.15 2.34 6.52
CA GLY A 54 10.31 2.70 7.33
C GLY A 54 10.04 3.82 8.34
N ASP A 55 8.85 4.40 8.37
CA ASP A 55 8.41 5.40 9.34
C ASP A 55 7.33 4.84 10.26
N ASN A 56 7.28 5.34 11.50
CA ASN A 56 6.46 4.78 12.56
C ASN A 56 5.40 5.80 13.05
N LYS A 57 4.88 5.62 14.25
CA LYS A 57 3.96 6.50 15.00
C LYS A 57 2.71 6.89 14.18
N VAL A 58 2.78 7.98 13.38
CA VAL A 58 1.63 8.46 12.59
C VAL A 58 1.11 7.36 11.67
N ASN A 59 2.02 6.62 11.00
CA ASN A 59 1.67 5.53 10.10
C ASN A 59 1.02 4.36 10.84
N GLU A 60 1.57 3.98 11.99
CA GLU A 60 1.04 2.89 12.83
C GLU A 60 -0.34 3.22 13.38
N GLU A 61 -0.54 4.41 13.93
CA GLU A 61 -1.86 4.85 14.44
C GLU A 61 -2.90 4.98 13.32
N MET A 62 -2.50 5.46 12.15
CA MET A 62 -3.37 5.48 10.97
C MET A 62 -3.78 4.05 10.57
N ALA A 63 -2.84 3.13 10.46
CA ALA A 63 -3.10 1.75 10.10
C ALA A 63 -4.03 1.06 11.10
N LYS A 64 -3.81 1.27 12.39
CA LYS A 64 -4.65 0.79 13.48
C LYS A 64 -6.08 1.33 13.40
N ASN A 65 -6.24 2.64 13.15
CA ASN A 65 -7.56 3.24 12.92
C ASN A 65 -8.29 2.56 11.75
N ARG A 66 -7.58 2.29 10.65
CA ARG A 66 -8.12 1.67 9.43
C ARG A 66 -8.18 0.14 9.48
N LYS A 67 -7.91 -0.48 10.63
CA LYS A 67 -7.91 -1.95 10.79
C LYS A 67 -7.11 -2.67 9.71
N THR A 68 -5.91 -2.13 9.42
CA THR A 68 -4.99 -2.66 8.40
C THR A 68 -3.67 -3.01 9.09
N ASP A 69 -3.09 -4.17 8.76
CA ASP A 69 -1.82 -4.61 9.32
C ASP A 69 -0.71 -3.63 8.96
N PHE A 70 0.18 -3.38 9.92
CA PHE A 70 1.32 -2.48 9.77
C PHE A 70 2.61 -3.17 10.15
N TYR A 71 3.61 -3.08 9.27
CA TYR A 71 4.95 -3.63 9.47
C TYR A 71 5.98 -2.52 9.39
N TYR A 72 6.80 -2.41 10.43
CA TYR A 72 7.86 -1.41 10.53
C TYR A 72 9.17 -1.96 10.00
N SER A 73 9.69 -1.37 8.92
CA SER A 73 10.85 -1.88 8.19
C SER A 73 12.15 -1.14 8.50
N ARG A 74 12.17 -0.13 9.39
CA ARG A 74 13.42 0.61 9.66
C ARG A 74 14.51 -0.31 10.22
N GLY A 75 15.68 -0.29 9.55
CA GLY A 75 16.80 -1.15 9.90
C GLY A 75 16.71 -2.57 9.34
N LYS A 76 15.71 -2.85 8.49
CA LYS A 76 15.58 -4.10 7.73
C LYS A 76 15.28 -3.78 6.27
N GLU A 77 15.70 -4.64 5.37
CA GLU A 77 15.26 -4.56 3.99
C GLU A 77 13.78 -4.96 3.88
N LYS A 78 12.99 -4.21 3.10
CA LYS A 78 11.57 -4.55 2.88
C LYS A 78 11.39 -5.95 2.27
N LEU A 79 12.35 -6.38 1.46
CA LEU A 79 12.41 -7.72 0.88
C LEU A 79 12.41 -8.84 1.93
N ASP A 80 13.03 -8.62 3.09
CA ASP A 80 13.17 -9.64 4.15
C ASP A 80 11.85 -10.02 4.82
N PHE A 81 10.79 -9.26 4.59
CA PHE A 81 9.44 -9.56 5.09
C PHE A 81 8.69 -10.58 4.23
N LEU A 82 9.07 -10.80 2.97
CA LEU A 82 8.32 -11.68 2.07
C LEU A 82 8.13 -13.12 2.58
N PRO A 83 9.16 -13.80 3.15
CA PRO A 83 8.97 -15.15 3.69
C PRO A 83 8.02 -15.22 4.89
N GLU A 84 7.91 -14.14 5.67
CA GLU A 84 6.95 -14.02 6.76
C GLU A 84 5.54 -13.81 6.22
N PHE A 85 5.39 -12.96 5.19
CA PHE A 85 4.11 -12.68 4.55
C PHE A 85 3.52 -13.91 3.86
N GLU A 86 4.33 -14.76 3.22
CA GLU A 86 3.87 -16.03 2.65
C GLU A 86 3.17 -16.90 3.71
N LYS A 87 3.73 -16.95 4.92
CA LYS A 87 3.17 -17.74 6.04
C LYS A 87 1.92 -17.09 6.64
N ILE A 88 1.97 -15.76 6.92
CA ILE A 88 0.87 -15.05 7.57
C ILE A 88 -0.37 -15.00 6.68
N TYR A 89 -0.19 -14.70 5.40
CA TYR A 89 -1.29 -14.47 4.45
C TYR A 89 -1.61 -15.70 3.58
N ASN A 90 -0.90 -16.81 3.79
CA ASN A 90 -1.07 -18.04 3.02
C ASN A 90 -1.11 -17.80 1.50
N CYS A 91 -0.10 -17.12 1.00
CA CYS A 91 0.05 -16.79 -0.42
C CYS A 91 1.51 -16.97 -0.86
N PHE A 92 1.72 -17.14 -2.15
CA PHE A 92 3.06 -17.18 -2.73
C PHE A 92 3.52 -15.78 -3.15
N ILE A 93 4.83 -15.57 -3.28
CA ILE A 93 5.42 -14.29 -3.68
C ILE A 93 4.87 -13.79 -5.03
N ASP A 94 4.59 -14.70 -5.97
CA ASP A 94 4.00 -14.39 -7.28
C ASP A 94 2.51 -13.99 -7.21
N GLU A 95 1.85 -14.19 -6.08
CA GLU A 95 0.48 -13.73 -5.78
C GLU A 95 0.46 -12.40 -4.99
N MET A 96 1.64 -11.81 -4.74
CA MET A 96 1.78 -10.55 -4.03
C MET A 96 1.91 -9.37 -4.99
N ALA A 97 1.22 -8.27 -4.68
CA ALA A 97 1.40 -6.97 -5.30
C ALA A 97 2.08 -6.00 -4.33
N TYR A 98 3.02 -5.22 -4.82
CA TYR A 98 3.71 -4.17 -4.06
C TYR A 98 3.57 -2.82 -4.74
N VAL A 99 3.30 -1.76 -3.96
CA VAL A 99 3.34 -0.38 -4.43
C VAL A 99 4.39 0.39 -3.62
N GLY A 100 5.34 1.00 -4.32
CA GLY A 100 6.40 1.81 -3.72
C GLY A 100 6.78 3.01 -4.58
N ASP A 101 7.55 3.93 -4.02
CA ASP A 101 7.90 5.21 -4.65
C ASP A 101 9.39 5.53 -4.63
N ASP A 102 10.18 4.87 -3.78
CA ASP A 102 11.57 5.22 -3.55
C ASP A 102 12.53 4.07 -3.93
N ILE A 103 13.81 4.43 -4.00
CA ILE A 103 14.91 3.48 -4.29
C ILE A 103 14.97 2.33 -3.28
N PHE A 104 14.55 2.53 -2.04
CA PHE A 104 14.46 1.49 -1.01
C PHE A 104 13.39 0.43 -1.30
N ASP A 105 12.48 0.69 -2.24
CA ASP A 105 11.44 -0.25 -2.67
C ASP A 105 11.90 -1.17 -3.82
N ILE A 106 12.96 -0.80 -4.52
CA ILE A 106 13.43 -1.52 -5.71
C ILE A 106 13.68 -3.02 -5.45
N PRO A 107 14.32 -3.42 -4.34
CA PRO A 107 14.58 -4.84 -4.09
C PRO A 107 13.30 -5.68 -3.97
N ILE A 108 12.29 -5.22 -3.25
CA ILE A 108 11.01 -5.93 -3.10
C ILE A 108 10.19 -5.88 -4.40
N MET A 109 10.18 -4.74 -5.12
CA MET A 109 9.48 -4.59 -6.41
C MET A 109 9.94 -5.60 -7.45
N LYS A 110 11.24 -5.90 -7.49
CA LYS A 110 11.84 -6.88 -8.41
C LYS A 110 11.54 -8.33 -8.03
N LYS A 111 10.99 -8.57 -6.84
CA LYS A 111 10.82 -9.92 -6.32
C LYS A 111 9.38 -10.40 -6.33
N VAL A 112 8.42 -9.51 -6.04
CA VAL A 112 6.99 -9.83 -6.04
C VAL A 112 6.45 -10.09 -7.45
N GLY A 113 5.31 -10.78 -7.54
CA GLY A 113 4.66 -11.07 -8.82
C GLY A 113 4.17 -9.82 -9.55
N TYR A 114 3.75 -8.79 -8.81
CA TYR A 114 3.21 -7.55 -9.37
C TYR A 114 3.77 -6.34 -8.64
N SER A 115 4.43 -5.42 -9.35
CA SER A 115 4.94 -4.19 -8.74
C SER A 115 4.45 -2.95 -9.47
N TYR A 116 4.09 -1.94 -8.70
CA TYR A 116 3.52 -0.69 -9.19
C TYR A 116 4.21 0.50 -8.52
N CYS A 117 4.24 1.63 -9.22
CA CYS A 117 4.67 2.90 -8.64
C CYS A 117 3.81 4.06 -9.14
N PRO A 118 3.68 5.16 -8.38
CA PRO A 118 3.07 6.40 -8.85
C PRO A 118 3.79 7.02 -10.06
N SER A 119 3.12 7.93 -10.76
CA SER A 119 3.63 8.50 -12.03
C SER A 119 4.79 9.49 -11.88
N ASP A 120 4.97 10.09 -10.71
CA ASP A 120 5.94 11.16 -10.43
C ASP A 120 7.16 10.72 -9.62
N VAL A 121 7.38 9.41 -9.48
CA VAL A 121 8.57 8.85 -8.82
C VAL A 121 9.82 8.95 -9.71
N PRO A 122 11.03 8.78 -9.14
CA PRO A 122 12.27 8.76 -9.91
C PRO A 122 12.27 7.70 -11.01
N GLN A 123 12.96 7.97 -12.15
CA GLN A 123 12.99 7.07 -13.28
C GLN A 123 13.51 5.67 -12.91
N VAL A 124 14.51 5.58 -12.04
CA VAL A 124 15.07 4.29 -11.58
C VAL A 124 14.03 3.42 -10.88
N VAL A 125 13.06 4.02 -10.19
CA VAL A 125 11.94 3.30 -9.55
C VAL A 125 10.94 2.84 -10.60
N LYS A 126 10.61 3.71 -11.58
CA LYS A 126 9.75 3.33 -12.73
C LYS A 126 10.32 2.15 -13.49
N ASP A 127 11.63 2.16 -13.74
CA ASP A 127 12.33 1.08 -14.47
C ASP A 127 12.36 -0.25 -13.69
N ALA A 128 12.23 -0.18 -12.37
CA ALA A 128 12.17 -1.35 -11.49
C ALA A 128 10.75 -1.90 -11.30
N SER A 129 9.72 -1.09 -11.57
CA SER A 129 8.33 -1.49 -11.42
C SER A 129 7.82 -2.21 -12.68
N SER A 130 6.87 -3.13 -12.50
CA SER A 130 6.20 -3.79 -13.62
C SER A 130 5.27 -2.81 -14.35
N TRP A 131 4.63 -1.90 -13.61
CA TRP A 131 3.71 -0.91 -14.17
C TRP A 131 3.78 0.43 -13.42
N VAL A 132 3.72 1.50 -14.17
CA VAL A 132 3.56 2.86 -13.65
C VAL A 132 2.08 3.21 -13.65
N LEU A 133 1.57 3.66 -12.50
CA LEU A 133 0.18 4.11 -12.35
C LEU A 133 0.00 5.52 -12.95
N SER A 134 -1.24 5.90 -13.22
CA SER A 134 -1.53 7.22 -13.82
C SER A 134 -1.47 8.36 -12.79
N ARG A 135 -1.64 8.05 -11.51
CA ARG A 135 -1.73 9.00 -10.41
C ARG A 135 -0.36 9.32 -9.79
N LYS A 136 -0.26 10.54 -9.26
CA LYS A 136 0.90 11.00 -8.51
C LYS A 136 0.87 10.50 -7.07
N CYS A 137 2.03 10.55 -6.40
CA CYS A 137 2.15 10.23 -4.98
C CYS A 137 1.05 10.90 -4.14
N GLY A 138 0.31 10.10 -3.35
CA GLY A 138 -0.77 10.59 -2.48
C GLY A 138 -2.04 11.08 -3.16
N ASP A 139 -2.15 10.92 -4.48
CA ASP A 139 -3.32 11.35 -5.25
C ASP A 139 -4.11 10.17 -5.82
N ASN A 140 -4.88 9.49 -4.98
CA ASN A 140 -5.72 8.36 -5.37
C ASN A 140 -4.95 7.17 -5.99
N VAL A 141 -3.75 6.90 -5.50
CA VAL A 141 -2.86 5.85 -6.02
C VAL A 141 -3.47 4.47 -5.89
N VAL A 142 -4.04 4.18 -4.70
CA VAL A 142 -4.65 2.86 -4.43
C VAL A 142 -5.99 2.71 -5.15
N ALA A 143 -6.71 3.82 -5.35
CA ALA A 143 -7.94 3.82 -6.14
C ALA A 143 -7.67 3.51 -7.62
N ASP A 144 -6.66 4.16 -8.22
CA ASP A 144 -6.22 3.89 -9.60
C ASP A 144 -5.77 2.42 -9.76
N LEU A 145 -5.02 1.92 -8.79
CA LEU A 145 -4.59 0.53 -8.77
C LEU A 145 -5.77 -0.45 -8.72
N TYR A 146 -6.76 -0.19 -7.86
CA TYR A 146 -7.93 -1.07 -7.74
C TYR A 146 -8.69 -1.16 -9.06
N GLU A 147 -9.01 -0.03 -9.69
CA GLU A 147 -9.68 0.00 -11.00
C GLU A 147 -8.89 -0.78 -12.05
N LYS A 148 -7.58 -0.57 -12.13
CA LYS A 148 -6.69 -1.27 -13.06
C LYS A 148 -6.68 -2.78 -12.84
N LEU A 149 -6.64 -3.24 -11.60
CA LEU A 149 -6.57 -4.67 -11.28
C LEU A 149 -7.91 -5.38 -11.50
N VAL A 150 -9.03 -4.68 -11.32
CA VAL A 150 -10.35 -5.19 -11.69
C VAL A 150 -10.49 -5.33 -13.22
N GLU A 151 -10.05 -4.32 -13.99
CA GLU A 151 -10.01 -4.40 -15.46
C GLU A 151 -9.16 -5.57 -15.98
N GLN A 152 -8.07 -5.87 -15.29
CA GLN A 152 -7.17 -6.98 -15.63
C GLN A 152 -7.63 -8.34 -15.10
N GLU A 153 -8.79 -8.40 -14.46
CA GLU A 153 -9.32 -9.61 -13.81
C GLU A 153 -8.38 -10.24 -12.77
N LEU A 154 -7.48 -9.43 -12.20
CA LEU A 154 -6.55 -9.85 -11.15
C LEU A 154 -7.14 -9.73 -9.75
N VAL A 155 -8.20 -8.93 -9.61
CA VAL A 155 -8.97 -8.70 -8.38
C VAL A 155 -10.46 -8.67 -8.71
N ASN A 156 -11.30 -9.25 -7.85
CA ASN A 156 -12.75 -9.22 -8.04
C ASN A 156 -13.33 -7.82 -7.74
N TYR A 157 -14.43 -7.49 -8.41
CA TYR A 157 -15.18 -6.29 -8.08
C TYR A 157 -15.87 -6.41 -6.71
N ALA A 158 -15.74 -5.39 -5.87
CA ALA A 158 -16.38 -5.30 -4.57
C ALA A 158 -17.67 -4.47 -4.64
N THR A 159 -18.75 -4.96 -4.06
CA THR A 159 -20.01 -4.23 -4.03
C THR A 159 -20.03 -3.15 -2.94
N LEU A 160 -20.90 -2.14 -3.08
CA LEU A 160 -21.10 -1.12 -2.05
C LEU A 160 -21.51 -1.73 -0.69
N GLU A 161 -22.30 -2.80 -0.70
CA GLU A 161 -22.72 -3.47 0.55
C GLU A 161 -21.55 -4.11 1.28
N ASP A 162 -20.62 -4.71 0.55
CA ASP A 162 -19.44 -5.32 1.15
C ASP A 162 -18.52 -4.27 1.76
N ILE A 163 -18.33 -3.14 1.05
CA ILE A 163 -17.55 -2.02 1.56
C ILE A 163 -18.16 -1.45 2.85
N LYS A 164 -19.48 -1.26 2.90
CA LYS A 164 -20.19 -0.76 4.09
C LYS A 164 -20.05 -1.66 5.32
N LYS A 165 -19.88 -2.97 5.14
CA LYS A 165 -19.62 -3.89 6.27
C LYS A 165 -18.26 -3.59 6.92
N LEU A 166 -17.25 -3.33 6.13
CA LEU A 166 -15.90 -3.01 6.61
C LEU A 166 -15.81 -1.59 7.18
N ASP A 167 -16.51 -0.63 6.57
CA ASP A 167 -16.52 0.77 7.01
C ASP A 167 -16.93 0.93 8.49
N LYS A 168 -17.88 0.14 8.95
CA LYS A 168 -18.33 0.14 10.34
C LYS A 168 -17.28 -0.31 11.36
N LEU A 169 -16.20 -0.93 10.92
CA LEU A 169 -15.13 -1.42 11.78
C LEU A 169 -14.02 -0.39 12.02
N GLU A 170 -13.95 0.65 11.20
CA GLU A 170 -12.96 1.72 11.35
C GLU A 170 -13.27 2.62 12.57
N LEU A 171 -12.22 3.19 13.14
CA LEU A 171 -12.31 4.12 14.27
C LEU A 171 -12.18 5.54 13.74
N PHE A 172 -13.19 6.34 13.90
CA PHE A 172 -13.21 7.76 13.53
C PHE A 172 -13.18 8.65 14.75
#